data_4e0dc73f67047a27ce01564dba8267b8
#
_entry.id   4e0dc73f67047a27ce01564dba8267b8
#
_cell.length_a   1.000
_cell.length_b   1.000
_cell.length_c   1.000
_cell.angle_alpha   90.00
_cell.angle_beta   90.00
_cell.angle_gamma   90.00
#
_symmetry.space_group_name_H-M   'P 1'
#
loop_
_entity.id
_entity.type
_entity.pdbx_description
1 polymer ?
#
loop_
_entity_poly.entity_id
_entity_poly.type
_entity_poly.pdbx_seq_one_letter_code
_entity_poly.pdbx_strand_id
1 'polypeptide(L)'
;MIRRIIILTVAFAMTMHIRAQVLSLDEPIRFLALGDSYTIGESVDESDRWPVQFVDSLKKRGYLIDSLKIIATTGWRTDQLQQAIENQDPTGFNLVSLLIGVNNQYQGGSLAVYEAEFEALLQKAIALAGGQTSRVFVLSIPDYAFTPFANGDTVITRQLDAFNQANRAISGRYGVPYFYITDISRRGLEQPELVASDGLHPSGRMYALWVERVMETIPDKKLVTQAEPLKPDGGNAPLEIFQQYSQLHIKPKFTPADLFLFELGTGRLVLQRKLEPNTYNILNTSGLSRGIYLYSIVRNAHTRYAGKLFI
;
A
#
# COMPACT_ATOMS: atom_id res chain seq x y z
N MET A 1 -25.16 -40.95 -44.81
CA MET A 1 -24.03 -40.79 -43.89
C MET A 1 -23.81 -39.30 -43.61
N ILE A 2 -24.31 -38.83 -42.45
CA ILE A 2 -24.17 -37.41 -42.09
C ILE A 2 -23.04 -37.37 -41.02
N ARG A 3 -21.90 -36.75 -41.42
CA ARG A 3 -20.78 -36.50 -40.50
C ARG A 3 -21.13 -35.31 -39.62
N ARG A 4 -21.31 -35.56 -38.32
CA ARG A 4 -21.41 -34.52 -37.29
C ARG A 4 -20.00 -33.96 -37.00
N ILE A 5 -19.79 -32.69 -37.32
CA ILE A 5 -18.60 -31.93 -36.93
C ILE A 5 -18.87 -31.44 -35.52
N ILE A 6 -18.08 -31.94 -34.54
CA ILE A 6 -18.06 -31.42 -33.18
C ILE A 6 -17.09 -30.28 -33.15
N ILE A 7 -17.59 -29.04 -33.01
CA ILE A 7 -16.76 -27.85 -32.79
C ILE A 7 -16.47 -27.80 -31.27
N LEU A 8 -15.22 -28.09 -30.91
CA LEU A 8 -14.73 -27.96 -29.54
C LEU A 8 -14.33 -26.50 -29.31
N THR A 9 -15.20 -25.73 -28.64
CA THR A 9 -14.88 -24.37 -28.18
C THR A 9 -14.00 -24.47 -26.94
N VAL A 10 -12.69 -24.22 -27.09
CA VAL A 10 -11.77 -24.07 -25.95
C VAL A 10 -11.97 -22.69 -25.37
N ALA A 11 -12.67 -22.60 -24.24
CA ALA A 11 -12.75 -21.37 -23.46
C ALA A 11 -11.40 -21.13 -22.78
N PHE A 12 -10.63 -20.16 -23.26
CA PHE A 12 -9.40 -19.70 -22.63
C PHE A 12 -9.79 -18.84 -21.41
N ALA A 13 -9.87 -19.46 -20.25
CA ALA A 13 -10.03 -18.75 -19.00
C ALA A 13 -8.74 -17.96 -18.70
N MET A 14 -8.75 -16.67 -19.03
CA MET A 14 -7.68 -15.73 -18.68
C MET A 14 -7.76 -15.50 -17.16
N THR A 15 -7.01 -16.27 -16.38
CA THR A 15 -6.85 -16.04 -14.95
C THR A 15 -6.10 -14.72 -14.77
N MET A 16 -6.84 -13.63 -14.52
CA MET A 16 -6.25 -12.38 -14.05
C MET A 16 -5.61 -12.64 -12.68
N HIS A 17 -4.30 -12.80 -12.65
CA HIS A 17 -3.55 -12.77 -11.42
C HIS A 17 -3.57 -11.34 -10.89
N ILE A 18 -4.45 -11.05 -9.93
CA ILE A 18 -4.40 -9.80 -9.16
C ILE A 18 -3.12 -9.88 -8.33
N ARG A 19 -2.02 -9.34 -8.86
CA ARG A 19 -0.82 -9.07 -8.05
C ARG A 19 -1.19 -8.01 -7.05
N ALA A 20 -0.99 -8.27 -5.76
CA ALA A 20 -1.01 -7.22 -4.76
C ALA A 20 -0.01 -6.14 -5.20
N GLN A 21 -0.51 -4.93 -5.42
CA GLN A 21 0.31 -3.80 -5.85
C GLN A 21 1.10 -3.31 -4.64
N VAL A 22 2.40 -3.60 -4.63
CA VAL A 22 3.30 -3.23 -3.53
C VAL A 22 3.86 -1.84 -3.78
N LEU A 23 3.73 -0.97 -2.79
CA LEU A 23 4.34 0.36 -2.83
C LEU A 23 5.87 0.22 -2.75
N SER A 24 6.58 0.80 -3.72
CA SER A 24 8.04 0.83 -3.76
C SER A 24 8.56 2.13 -3.16
N LEU A 25 9.49 2.02 -2.22
CA LEU A 25 10.08 3.17 -1.52
C LEU A 25 11.59 3.23 -1.81
N ASP A 26 11.97 4.09 -2.76
CA ASP A 26 13.38 4.36 -3.08
C ASP A 26 13.90 5.52 -2.23
N GLU A 27 15.02 5.32 -1.59
CA GLU A 27 15.63 6.30 -0.69
C GLU A 27 16.76 7.09 -1.35
N PRO A 28 16.94 8.33 -0.93
CA PRO A 28 16.11 9.08 0.02
C PRO A 28 14.73 9.40 -0.57
N ILE A 29 13.68 9.29 0.27
CA ILE A 29 12.29 9.52 -0.15
C ILE A 29 12.03 11.02 -0.29
N ARG A 30 11.61 11.43 -1.48
CA ARG A 30 11.07 12.75 -1.79
C ARG A 30 9.60 12.58 -2.10
N PHE A 31 8.78 12.90 -1.12
CA PHE A 31 7.35 12.64 -1.15
C PHE A 31 6.56 13.87 -1.60
N LEU A 32 5.67 13.68 -2.59
CA LEU A 32 4.71 14.67 -3.06
C LEU A 32 3.28 14.18 -2.75
N ALA A 33 2.55 14.93 -1.93
CA ALA A 33 1.15 14.65 -1.61
C ALA A 33 0.24 15.60 -2.40
N LEU A 34 -0.62 15.04 -3.26
CA LEU A 34 -1.53 15.74 -4.14
C LEU A 34 -2.97 15.59 -3.64
N GLY A 35 -3.74 16.69 -3.55
CA GLY A 35 -5.11 16.56 -3.10
C GLY A 35 -5.88 17.86 -2.86
N ASP A 36 -6.80 17.79 -1.92
CA ASP A 36 -7.70 18.85 -1.49
C ASP A 36 -7.61 19.13 0.03
N SER A 37 -8.71 19.53 0.67
CA SER A 37 -8.77 19.77 2.13
C SER A 37 -8.33 18.58 2.96
N TYR A 38 -8.61 17.37 2.51
CA TYR A 38 -8.19 16.16 3.19
C TYR A 38 -6.68 15.95 3.17
N THR A 39 -5.98 16.47 2.18
CA THR A 39 -4.53 16.35 2.06
C THR A 39 -3.79 17.52 2.69
N ILE A 40 -4.32 18.76 2.57
CA ILE A 40 -3.75 19.92 3.28
C ILE A 40 -4.01 19.83 4.78
N GLY A 41 -4.98 19.03 5.23
CA GLY A 41 -5.32 18.86 6.64
C GLY A 41 -6.12 20.04 7.18
N GLU A 42 -7.26 20.34 6.54
CA GLU A 42 -8.18 21.36 7.03
C GLU A 42 -8.61 21.05 8.45
N SER A 43 -8.64 22.06 9.32
CA SER A 43 -9.07 22.02 10.72
C SER A 43 -8.20 21.16 11.66
N VAL A 44 -6.97 20.83 11.26
CA VAL A 44 -5.98 20.19 12.15
C VAL A 44 -4.64 20.91 12.10
N ASP A 45 -3.82 20.73 13.13
CA ASP A 45 -2.46 21.23 13.16
C ASP A 45 -1.60 20.56 12.09
N GLU A 46 -0.50 21.22 11.69
CA GLU A 46 0.38 20.71 10.63
C GLU A 46 0.94 19.32 10.94
N SER A 47 1.31 19.07 12.20
CA SER A 47 1.81 17.76 12.65
C SER A 47 0.76 16.64 12.56
N ASP A 48 -0.52 17.00 12.55
CA ASP A 48 -1.63 16.06 12.52
C ASP A 48 -2.12 15.72 11.11
N ARG A 49 -1.62 16.42 10.08
CA ARG A 49 -1.91 16.12 8.67
C ARG A 49 -1.41 14.74 8.30
N TRP A 50 -2.22 13.96 7.58
CA TRP A 50 -1.84 12.59 7.25
C TRP A 50 -0.51 12.48 6.46
N PRO A 51 -0.12 13.40 5.53
CA PRO A 51 1.16 13.29 4.85
C PRO A 51 2.35 13.47 5.80
N VAL A 52 2.22 14.32 6.82
CA VAL A 52 3.25 14.55 7.85
C VAL A 52 3.35 13.32 8.75
N GLN A 53 2.22 12.80 9.25
CA GLN A 53 2.18 11.57 10.05
C GLN A 53 2.73 10.36 9.29
N PHE A 54 2.49 10.28 7.98
CA PHE A 54 3.03 9.21 7.12
C PHE A 54 4.56 9.29 7.03
N VAL A 55 5.11 10.48 6.78
CA VAL A 55 6.57 10.72 6.79
C VAL A 55 7.18 10.34 8.14
N ASP A 56 6.57 10.74 9.24
CA ASP A 56 7.06 10.41 10.58
C ASP A 56 6.99 8.90 10.89
N SER A 57 5.96 8.24 10.38
CA SER A 57 5.83 6.78 10.49
C SER A 57 6.91 6.04 9.69
N LEU A 58 7.24 6.55 8.50
CA LEU A 58 8.35 6.03 7.69
C LEU A 58 9.71 6.22 8.41
N LYS A 59 9.97 7.42 8.96
CA LYS A 59 11.19 7.69 9.75
C LYS A 59 11.30 6.73 10.96
N LYS A 60 10.18 6.50 11.68
CA LYS A 60 10.14 5.55 12.79
C LYS A 60 10.50 4.12 12.35
N ARG A 61 10.15 3.72 11.13
CA ARG A 61 10.54 2.42 10.53
C ARG A 61 11.94 2.41 9.90
N GLY A 62 12.70 3.51 10.00
CA GLY A 62 14.09 3.58 9.54
C GLY A 62 14.27 4.00 8.09
N TYR A 63 13.24 4.55 7.44
CA TYR A 63 13.37 5.12 6.11
C TYR A 63 13.99 6.51 6.14
N LEU A 64 14.85 6.80 5.14
CA LEU A 64 15.46 8.12 4.96
C LEU A 64 14.50 9.01 4.16
N ILE A 65 14.07 10.10 4.77
CA ILE A 65 13.19 11.09 4.15
C ILE A 65 14.02 12.34 3.83
N ASP A 66 14.01 12.74 2.57
CA ASP A 66 14.66 13.96 2.10
C ASP A 66 13.69 15.15 2.16
N SER A 67 12.48 14.98 1.61
CA SER A 67 11.52 16.07 1.55
C SER A 67 10.06 15.57 1.53
N LEU A 68 9.15 16.45 1.98
CA LEU A 68 7.71 16.39 1.79
C LEU A 68 7.26 17.70 1.15
N LYS A 69 6.54 17.61 0.03
CA LYS A 69 5.78 18.71 -0.55
C LYS A 69 4.31 18.35 -0.62
N ILE A 70 3.45 19.27 -0.23
CA ILE A 70 1.99 19.13 -0.35
C ILE A 70 1.52 20.14 -1.40
N ILE A 71 0.79 19.66 -2.41
CA ILE A 71 0.05 20.48 -3.38
C ILE A 71 -1.42 20.14 -3.19
N ALA A 72 -2.07 20.90 -2.35
CA ALA A 72 -3.46 20.70 -1.96
C ALA A 72 -4.04 22.00 -1.38
N THR A 73 -5.32 22.24 -1.61
CA THR A 73 -6.06 23.37 -1.04
C THR A 73 -7.51 22.98 -0.80
N THR A 74 -8.09 23.51 0.26
CA THR A 74 -9.49 23.31 0.61
C THR A 74 -10.41 23.72 -0.53
N GLY A 75 -11.37 22.85 -0.85
CA GLY A 75 -12.37 23.09 -1.89
C GLY A 75 -11.94 22.71 -3.30
N TRP A 76 -10.69 22.29 -3.53
CA TRP A 76 -10.22 21.94 -4.87
C TRP A 76 -10.89 20.69 -5.45
N ARG A 77 -11.29 20.83 -6.70
CA ARG A 77 -11.66 19.73 -7.58
C ARG A 77 -10.45 19.24 -8.38
N THR A 78 -10.66 18.19 -9.15
CA THR A 78 -9.67 17.60 -10.05
C THR A 78 -9.04 18.61 -11.02
N ASP A 79 -9.83 19.46 -11.66
CA ASP A 79 -9.38 20.51 -12.58
C ASP A 79 -8.48 21.55 -11.92
N GLN A 80 -8.81 21.96 -10.70
CA GLN A 80 -8.03 22.95 -9.94
C GLN A 80 -6.71 22.38 -9.43
N LEU A 81 -6.71 21.10 -8.98
CA LEU A 81 -5.47 20.42 -8.64
C LEU A 81 -4.56 20.27 -9.86
N GLN A 82 -5.10 19.90 -11.03
CA GLN A 82 -4.32 19.82 -12.26
C GLN A 82 -3.66 21.16 -12.59
N GLN A 83 -4.43 22.24 -12.58
CA GLN A 83 -3.89 23.58 -12.83
C GLN A 83 -2.80 23.97 -11.83
N ALA A 84 -2.96 23.60 -10.55
CA ALA A 84 -1.95 23.89 -9.53
C ALA A 84 -0.65 23.11 -9.75
N ILE A 85 -0.74 21.86 -10.20
CA ILE A 85 0.44 21.06 -10.57
C ILE A 85 1.15 21.67 -11.78
N GLU A 86 0.41 22.09 -12.80
CA GLU A 86 0.98 22.73 -13.99
C GLU A 86 1.68 24.06 -13.65
N ASN A 87 1.07 24.89 -12.82
CA ASN A 87 1.63 26.18 -12.40
C ASN A 87 2.89 26.05 -11.52
N GLN A 88 2.96 25.00 -10.68
CA GLN A 88 4.08 24.80 -9.76
C GLN A 88 5.21 23.96 -10.36
N ASP A 89 4.93 23.22 -11.43
CA ASP A 89 5.84 22.32 -12.15
C ASP A 89 6.80 21.53 -11.22
N PRO A 90 6.23 20.72 -10.28
CA PRO A 90 7.03 20.03 -9.28
C PRO A 90 7.91 18.96 -9.94
N THR A 91 9.18 18.87 -9.54
CA THR A 91 10.15 17.92 -10.08
C THR A 91 10.94 17.21 -8.99
N GLY A 92 11.56 16.09 -9.34
CA GLY A 92 12.52 15.41 -8.48
C GLY A 92 11.91 14.53 -7.39
N PHE A 93 10.61 14.24 -7.41
CA PHE A 93 9.93 13.34 -6.47
C PHE A 93 10.06 11.89 -6.90
N ASN A 94 10.07 10.99 -5.92
CA ASN A 94 10.12 9.53 -6.13
C ASN A 94 9.06 8.76 -5.35
N LEU A 95 8.14 9.49 -4.71
CA LEU A 95 6.92 8.95 -4.11
C LEU A 95 5.83 9.99 -4.27
N VAL A 96 4.67 9.60 -4.79
CA VAL A 96 3.54 10.51 -5.01
C VAL A 96 2.25 9.87 -4.50
N SER A 97 1.43 10.64 -3.80
CA SER A 97 0.07 10.24 -3.43
C SER A 97 -0.97 11.10 -4.12
N LEU A 98 -2.16 10.53 -4.34
CA LEU A 98 -3.30 11.23 -4.89
C LEU A 98 -4.56 10.93 -4.07
N LEU A 99 -5.18 11.97 -3.52
CA LEU A 99 -6.48 11.93 -2.84
C LEU A 99 -7.28 13.16 -3.27
N ILE A 100 -8.22 13.00 -4.17
CA ILE A 100 -9.02 14.08 -4.77
C ILE A 100 -10.37 13.57 -5.24
N GLY A 101 -11.39 14.42 -5.23
CA GLY A 101 -12.68 14.13 -5.85
C GLY A 101 -13.89 14.39 -4.97
N VAL A 102 -13.73 14.58 -3.65
CA VAL A 102 -14.87 14.92 -2.79
C VAL A 102 -15.55 16.20 -3.25
N ASN A 103 -14.80 17.21 -3.66
CA ASN A 103 -15.33 18.47 -4.11
C ASN A 103 -16.00 18.40 -5.49
N ASN A 104 -15.57 17.46 -6.35
CA ASN A 104 -16.29 17.17 -7.59
C ASN A 104 -17.70 16.66 -7.27
N GLN A 105 -17.84 15.73 -6.30
CA GLN A 105 -19.13 15.22 -5.86
C GLN A 105 -19.94 16.30 -5.15
N TYR A 106 -19.35 17.01 -4.17
CA TYR A 106 -20.02 18.01 -3.34
C TYR A 106 -20.56 19.18 -4.18
N GLN A 107 -19.85 19.59 -5.22
CA GLN A 107 -20.26 20.68 -6.12
C GLN A 107 -21.13 20.18 -7.30
N GLY A 108 -21.60 18.94 -7.29
CA GLY A 108 -22.50 18.38 -8.30
C GLY A 108 -21.82 18.05 -9.64
N GLY A 109 -20.53 17.86 -9.66
CA GLY A 109 -19.78 17.44 -10.85
C GLY A 109 -20.22 16.03 -11.34
N SER A 110 -20.23 15.83 -12.66
CA SER A 110 -20.59 14.53 -13.20
C SER A 110 -19.48 13.49 -12.99
N LEU A 111 -19.88 12.24 -12.73
CA LEU A 111 -18.95 11.13 -12.59
C LEU A 111 -18.06 10.95 -13.83
N ALA A 112 -18.62 11.08 -15.02
CA ALA A 112 -17.87 10.91 -16.27
C ALA A 112 -16.75 11.96 -16.46
N VAL A 113 -17.00 13.22 -16.06
CA VAL A 113 -15.97 14.27 -16.07
C VAL A 113 -14.89 13.95 -15.02
N TYR A 114 -15.30 13.57 -13.81
CA TYR A 114 -14.38 13.16 -12.76
C TYR A 114 -13.47 11.99 -13.19
N GLU A 115 -14.03 10.96 -13.82
CA GLU A 115 -13.25 9.81 -14.30
C GLU A 115 -12.14 10.23 -15.26
N ALA A 116 -12.46 11.07 -16.24
CA ALA A 116 -11.49 11.56 -17.22
C ALA A 116 -10.39 12.43 -16.57
N GLU A 117 -10.77 13.34 -15.69
CA GLU A 117 -9.85 14.23 -14.99
C GLU A 117 -8.99 13.49 -13.96
N PHE A 118 -9.57 12.53 -13.23
CA PHE A 118 -8.83 11.69 -12.29
C PHE A 118 -7.80 10.82 -13.01
N GLU A 119 -8.15 10.24 -14.16
CA GLU A 119 -7.23 9.45 -14.98
C GLU A 119 -6.05 10.30 -15.46
N ALA A 120 -6.29 11.52 -15.91
CA ALA A 120 -5.24 12.47 -16.31
C ALA A 120 -4.32 12.84 -15.12
N LEU A 121 -4.90 13.11 -13.94
CA LEU A 121 -4.14 13.38 -12.72
C LEU A 121 -3.31 12.18 -12.28
N LEU A 122 -3.83 10.95 -12.38
CA LEU A 122 -3.09 9.74 -12.05
C LEU A 122 -1.90 9.54 -12.99
N GLN A 123 -2.07 9.76 -14.29
CA GLN A 123 -0.98 9.73 -15.26
C GLN A 123 0.09 10.80 -14.95
N LYS A 124 -0.34 12.01 -14.58
CA LYS A 124 0.58 13.06 -14.15
C LYS A 124 1.34 12.67 -12.88
N ALA A 125 0.66 12.09 -11.88
CA ALA A 125 1.29 11.58 -10.66
C ALA A 125 2.35 10.49 -10.96
N ILE A 126 2.04 9.56 -11.89
CA ILE A 126 3.00 8.54 -12.35
C ILE A 126 4.22 9.21 -13.01
N ALA A 127 4.02 10.18 -13.86
CA ALA A 127 5.12 10.92 -14.49
C ALA A 127 6.01 11.64 -13.46
N LEU A 128 5.40 12.28 -12.45
CA LEU A 128 6.09 12.95 -11.34
C LEU A 128 6.86 11.97 -10.45
N ALA A 129 6.46 10.70 -10.40
CA ALA A 129 7.16 9.61 -9.71
C ALA A 129 8.20 8.91 -10.60
N GLY A 130 8.66 9.56 -11.67
CA GLY A 130 9.63 9.01 -12.62
C GLY A 130 9.08 7.87 -13.49
N GLY A 131 7.79 7.85 -13.79
CA GLY A 131 7.12 6.84 -14.61
C GLY A 131 6.86 5.50 -13.89
N GLN A 132 7.11 5.41 -12.59
CA GLN A 132 6.99 4.17 -11.81
C GLN A 132 5.65 4.10 -11.08
N THR A 133 4.74 3.25 -11.54
CA THR A 133 3.41 3.09 -10.94
C THR A 133 3.46 2.58 -9.50
N SER A 134 4.47 1.78 -9.16
CA SER A 134 4.71 1.31 -7.79
C SER A 134 5.19 2.38 -6.81
N ARG A 135 5.51 3.57 -7.30
CA ARG A 135 5.88 4.76 -6.49
C ARG A 135 4.76 5.77 -6.38
N VAL A 136 3.58 5.41 -6.84
CA VAL A 136 2.36 6.20 -6.71
C VAL A 136 1.36 5.40 -5.89
N PHE A 137 0.58 6.06 -5.06
CA PHE A 137 -0.55 5.44 -4.41
C PHE A 137 -1.75 6.37 -4.35
N VAL A 138 -2.93 5.77 -4.35
CA VAL A 138 -4.20 6.47 -4.25
C VAL A 138 -4.86 6.11 -2.92
N LEU A 139 -5.40 7.11 -2.24
CA LEU A 139 -6.34 6.91 -1.13
C LEU A 139 -7.76 7.08 -1.64
N SER A 140 -8.69 6.25 -1.17
CA SER A 140 -10.11 6.44 -1.47
C SER A 140 -10.62 7.74 -0.86
N ILE A 141 -11.64 8.33 -1.48
CA ILE A 141 -12.32 9.53 -0.96
C ILE A 141 -13.03 9.15 0.35
N PRO A 142 -12.82 9.90 1.45
CA PRO A 142 -13.57 9.74 2.69
C PRO A 142 -15.07 10.01 2.48
N ASP A 143 -15.91 9.35 3.25
CA ASP A 143 -17.35 9.54 3.21
C ASP A 143 -17.79 10.53 4.31
N TYR A 144 -17.98 11.77 3.92
CA TYR A 144 -18.39 12.82 4.85
C TYR A 144 -19.88 12.73 5.26
N ALA A 145 -20.64 11.80 4.68
CA ALA A 145 -22.01 11.51 5.17
C ALA A 145 -22.01 11.14 6.66
N PHE A 146 -20.93 10.51 7.15
CA PHE A 146 -20.80 10.08 8.54
C PHE A 146 -20.12 11.13 9.43
N THR A 147 -20.45 12.39 9.19
CA THR A 147 -19.99 13.53 10.00
C THR A 147 -21.19 14.31 10.56
N PRO A 148 -21.03 15.11 11.62
CA PRO A 148 -22.07 16.00 12.10
C PRO A 148 -22.64 16.93 11.01
N PHE A 149 -21.80 17.35 10.06
CA PHE A 149 -22.20 18.21 8.94
C PHE A 149 -23.28 17.56 8.05
N ALA A 150 -23.14 16.30 7.71
CA ALA A 150 -24.04 15.61 6.77
C ALA A 150 -25.01 14.63 7.45
N ASN A 151 -24.78 14.29 8.73
CA ASN A 151 -25.68 13.55 9.61
C ASN A 151 -26.30 12.27 9.01
N GLY A 152 -25.49 11.47 8.32
CA GLY A 152 -25.88 10.16 7.77
C GLY A 152 -26.59 10.20 6.41
N ASP A 153 -26.39 11.24 5.60
CA ASP A 153 -27.03 11.35 4.28
C ASP A 153 -26.57 10.22 3.33
N THR A 154 -27.47 9.27 3.10
CA THR A 154 -27.21 8.10 2.23
C THR A 154 -27.08 8.44 0.74
N VAL A 155 -27.51 9.64 0.29
CA VAL A 155 -27.30 10.09 -1.08
C VAL A 155 -25.83 10.37 -1.32
N ILE A 156 -25.18 11.06 -0.37
CA ILE A 156 -23.75 11.34 -0.39
C ILE A 156 -22.97 10.02 -0.45
N THR A 157 -23.28 9.07 0.45
CA THR A 157 -22.63 7.76 0.48
C THR A 157 -22.69 7.05 -0.87
N ARG A 158 -23.88 6.97 -1.51
CA ARG A 158 -24.02 6.32 -2.81
C ARG A 158 -23.20 7.00 -3.91
N GLN A 159 -23.16 8.33 -3.90
CA GLN A 159 -22.39 9.10 -4.87
C GLN A 159 -20.89 8.90 -4.67
N LEU A 160 -20.39 8.97 -3.43
CA LEU A 160 -18.98 8.74 -3.12
C LEU A 160 -18.55 7.29 -3.38
N ASP A 161 -19.44 6.31 -3.17
CA ASP A 161 -19.16 4.93 -3.56
C ASP A 161 -18.94 4.80 -5.08
N ALA A 162 -19.72 5.50 -5.90
CA ALA A 162 -19.53 5.50 -7.36
C ALA A 162 -18.18 6.17 -7.75
N PHE A 163 -17.84 7.31 -7.14
CA PHE A 163 -16.55 7.97 -7.35
C PHE A 163 -15.38 7.08 -6.89
N ASN A 164 -15.49 6.41 -5.75
CA ASN A 164 -14.48 5.50 -5.24
C ASN A 164 -14.36 4.22 -6.08
N GLN A 165 -15.44 3.73 -6.65
CA GLN A 165 -15.40 2.63 -7.61
C GLN A 165 -14.63 3.03 -8.87
N ALA A 166 -14.87 4.23 -9.38
CA ALA A 166 -14.21 4.78 -10.56
C ALA A 166 -12.69 4.92 -10.31
N ASN A 167 -12.28 5.64 -9.25
CA ASN A 167 -10.86 5.86 -8.97
C ASN A 167 -10.11 4.56 -8.65
N ARG A 168 -10.76 3.59 -8.01
CA ARG A 168 -10.20 2.25 -7.77
C ARG A 168 -10.00 1.49 -9.08
N ALA A 169 -11.00 1.51 -9.99
CA ALA A 169 -10.92 0.85 -11.28
C ALA A 169 -9.81 1.47 -12.15
N ILE A 170 -9.71 2.81 -12.17
CA ILE A 170 -8.66 3.53 -12.88
C ILE A 170 -7.28 3.17 -12.30
N SER A 171 -7.10 3.27 -10.99
CA SER A 171 -5.83 2.89 -10.33
C SER A 171 -5.43 1.46 -10.66
N GLY A 172 -6.39 0.53 -10.67
CA GLY A 172 -6.17 -0.87 -11.03
C GLY A 172 -5.69 -1.06 -12.47
N ARG A 173 -6.25 -0.30 -13.45
CA ARG A 173 -5.80 -0.35 -14.86
C ARG A 173 -4.34 0.06 -15.03
N TYR A 174 -3.87 1.02 -14.24
CA TYR A 174 -2.48 1.50 -14.26
C TYR A 174 -1.53 0.72 -13.35
N GLY A 175 -2.04 -0.24 -12.57
CA GLY A 175 -1.22 -0.97 -11.62
C GLY A 175 -0.72 -0.11 -10.45
N VAL A 176 -1.49 0.92 -10.06
CA VAL A 176 -1.17 1.82 -8.95
C VAL A 176 -1.78 1.29 -7.65
N PRO A 177 -1.02 1.18 -6.55
CA PRO A 177 -1.53 0.85 -5.22
C PRO A 177 -2.70 1.74 -4.79
N TYR A 178 -3.77 1.10 -4.32
CA TYR A 178 -4.99 1.76 -3.86
C TYR A 178 -5.31 1.37 -2.43
N PHE A 179 -5.43 2.37 -1.55
CA PHE A 179 -5.74 2.17 -0.14
C PHE A 179 -7.16 2.64 0.16
N TYR A 180 -8.01 1.71 0.55
CA TYR A 180 -9.39 2.01 0.93
C TYR A 180 -9.45 2.49 2.37
N ILE A 181 -9.72 3.79 2.56
CA ILE A 181 -9.82 4.46 3.87
C ILE A 181 -11.23 4.97 4.17
N THR A 182 -12.16 4.82 3.22
CA THR A 182 -13.54 5.27 3.35
C THR A 182 -14.28 4.58 4.50
N ASP A 183 -13.98 3.30 4.78
CA ASP A 183 -14.52 2.55 5.92
C ASP A 183 -14.14 3.18 7.27
N ILE A 184 -12.97 3.82 7.34
CA ILE A 184 -12.52 4.53 8.55
C ILE A 184 -13.36 5.78 8.76
N SER A 185 -13.58 6.58 7.71
CA SER A 185 -14.39 7.80 7.79
C SER A 185 -15.85 7.52 8.16
N ARG A 186 -16.38 6.37 7.75
CA ARG A 186 -17.76 5.95 8.09
C ARG A 186 -18.01 5.68 9.57
N ARG A 187 -16.98 5.73 10.40
CA ARG A 187 -17.12 5.63 11.86
C ARG A 187 -17.32 6.97 12.56
N GLY A 188 -17.28 8.09 11.81
CA GLY A 188 -17.23 9.44 12.40
C GLY A 188 -18.43 9.82 13.27
N LEU A 189 -19.65 9.35 12.96
CA LEU A 189 -20.83 9.57 13.81
C LEU A 189 -20.81 8.73 15.10
N GLU A 190 -20.23 7.51 15.04
CA GLU A 190 -20.13 6.60 16.19
C GLU A 190 -18.90 6.92 17.05
N GLN A 191 -17.86 7.50 16.45
CA GLN A 191 -16.58 7.87 17.06
C GLN A 191 -16.28 9.34 16.78
N PRO A 192 -16.89 10.29 17.53
CA PRO A 192 -16.77 11.73 17.26
C PRO A 192 -15.33 12.26 17.29
N GLU A 193 -14.44 11.58 18.02
CA GLU A 193 -13.02 11.92 18.06
C GLU A 193 -12.30 11.72 16.70
N LEU A 194 -12.93 11.06 15.74
CA LEU A 194 -12.41 10.93 14.37
C LEU A 194 -12.72 12.15 13.50
N VAL A 195 -13.64 13.01 13.92
CA VAL A 195 -14.02 14.23 13.19
C VAL A 195 -13.37 15.43 13.85
N ALA A 196 -12.86 16.37 13.05
CA ALA A 196 -12.28 17.61 13.54
C ALA A 196 -13.34 18.54 14.15
N SER A 197 -12.90 19.62 14.79
CA SER A 197 -13.77 20.56 15.52
C SER A 197 -14.78 21.31 14.64
N ASP A 198 -14.56 21.35 13.32
CA ASP A 198 -15.49 21.93 12.34
C ASP A 198 -16.70 21.02 12.04
N GLY A 199 -16.71 19.79 12.54
CA GLY A 199 -17.80 18.84 12.35
C GLY A 199 -17.86 18.21 10.95
N LEU A 200 -16.82 18.38 10.11
CA LEU A 200 -16.77 17.92 8.72
C LEU A 200 -15.48 17.17 8.37
N HIS A 201 -14.33 17.80 8.61
CA HIS A 201 -13.05 17.25 8.20
C HIS A 201 -12.54 16.16 9.15
N PRO A 202 -11.62 15.29 8.72
CA PRO A 202 -10.99 14.31 9.58
C PRO A 202 -10.16 14.95 10.68
N SER A 203 -10.20 14.37 11.87
CA SER A 203 -9.27 14.73 12.95
C SER A 203 -7.88 14.13 12.71
N GLY A 204 -6.87 14.59 13.46
CA GLY A 204 -5.55 13.98 13.48
C GLY A 204 -5.56 12.49 13.81
N ARG A 205 -6.54 12.05 14.64
CA ARG A 205 -6.74 10.62 14.95
C ARG A 205 -7.25 9.83 13.75
N MET A 206 -8.18 10.34 12.97
CA MET A 206 -8.63 9.69 11.73
C MET A 206 -7.48 9.60 10.74
N TYR A 207 -6.70 10.66 10.58
CA TYR A 207 -5.51 10.66 9.72
C TYR A 207 -4.47 9.63 10.17
N ALA A 208 -4.28 9.43 11.48
CA ALA A 208 -3.40 8.38 12.00
C ALA A 208 -3.85 6.99 11.53
N LEU A 209 -5.15 6.69 11.56
CA LEU A 209 -5.70 5.42 11.10
C LEU A 209 -5.52 5.21 9.58
N TRP A 210 -5.60 6.29 8.77
CA TRP A 210 -5.29 6.19 7.34
C TRP A 210 -3.82 5.85 7.12
N VAL A 211 -2.94 6.50 7.86
CA VAL A 211 -1.50 6.22 7.82
C VAL A 211 -1.21 4.78 8.23
N GLU A 212 -1.82 4.29 9.31
CA GLU A 212 -1.70 2.89 9.74
C GLU A 212 -2.08 1.93 8.59
N ARG A 213 -3.20 2.17 7.90
CA ARG A 213 -3.67 1.37 6.75
C ARG A 213 -2.63 1.31 5.62
N VAL A 214 -2.00 2.43 5.28
CA VAL A 214 -0.92 2.46 4.28
C VAL A 214 0.31 1.74 4.79
N MET A 215 0.68 1.97 6.05
CA MET A 215 1.87 1.40 6.69
C MET A 215 1.80 -0.12 6.86
N GLU A 216 0.60 -0.75 6.88
CA GLU A 216 0.45 -2.21 6.90
C GLU A 216 1.20 -2.91 5.76
N THR A 217 1.33 -2.24 4.60
CA THR A 217 2.00 -2.78 3.41
C THR A 217 3.49 -2.45 3.34
N ILE A 218 4.00 -1.64 4.26
CA ILE A 218 5.38 -1.15 4.25
C ILE A 218 6.20 -1.86 5.33
N PRO A 219 7.29 -2.57 4.99
CA PRO A 219 8.10 -3.29 5.96
C PRO A 219 8.83 -2.35 6.93
N ASP A 220 9.09 -2.82 8.16
CA ASP A 220 9.96 -2.13 9.10
C ASP A 220 11.42 -2.43 8.76
N LYS A 221 12.15 -1.42 8.30
CA LYS A 221 13.58 -1.55 7.98
C LYS A 221 14.46 -1.87 9.18
N LYS A 222 14.11 -1.37 10.36
CA LYS A 222 14.86 -1.66 11.57
C LYS A 222 14.84 -3.14 11.92
N LEU A 223 13.70 -3.81 11.65
CA LEU A 223 13.59 -5.26 11.86
C LEU A 223 14.41 -6.03 10.80
N VAL A 224 14.49 -5.50 9.57
CA VAL A 224 15.26 -6.12 8.48
C VAL A 224 16.78 -5.94 8.67
N THR A 225 17.23 -4.79 9.21
CA THR A 225 18.66 -4.52 9.47
C THR A 225 19.17 -5.13 10.75
N GLN A 226 18.30 -5.49 11.71
CA GLN A 226 18.67 -6.22 12.93
C GLN A 226 18.75 -7.74 12.72
N ALA A 227 18.24 -8.25 11.61
CA ALA A 227 18.59 -9.58 11.15
C ALA A 227 20.05 -9.52 10.68
N GLU A 228 21.00 -9.97 11.52
CA GLU A 228 22.38 -10.08 11.10
C GLU A 228 22.42 -10.90 9.80
N PRO A 229 23.02 -10.37 8.71
CA PRO A 229 23.30 -11.21 7.56
C PRO A 229 24.14 -12.37 8.08
N LEU A 230 23.73 -13.59 7.79
CA LEU A 230 24.56 -14.76 8.02
C LEU A 230 25.89 -14.47 7.32
N LYS A 231 26.91 -14.03 8.08
CA LYS A 231 28.28 -14.02 7.58
C LYS A 231 28.56 -15.45 7.17
N PRO A 232 29.03 -15.73 5.95
CA PRO A 232 29.58 -17.03 5.63
C PRO A 232 30.90 -17.17 6.40
N ASP A 233 30.80 -17.51 7.68
CA ASP A 233 31.95 -17.95 8.44
C ASP A 233 32.34 -19.32 7.91
N GLY A 234 33.60 -19.42 7.48
CA GLY A 234 34.16 -20.63 6.95
C GLY A 234 33.87 -21.82 7.86
N GLY A 235 33.02 -22.73 7.43
CA GLY A 235 32.88 -24.10 7.93
C GLY A 235 32.02 -24.33 9.15
N ASN A 236 31.59 -23.31 9.93
CA ASN A 236 30.86 -23.47 11.19
C ASN A 236 29.53 -22.68 11.30
N ALA A 237 28.92 -22.28 10.18
CA ALA A 237 27.63 -21.61 10.23
C ALA A 237 26.58 -22.50 10.93
N PRO A 238 25.83 -21.96 11.91
CA PRO A 238 24.83 -22.72 12.67
C PRO A 238 23.62 -23.10 11.81
N LEU A 239 23.52 -22.58 10.61
CA LEU A 239 22.43 -22.77 9.66
C LEU A 239 22.96 -22.76 8.24
N GLU A 240 22.60 -23.78 7.47
CA GLU A 240 22.79 -23.82 6.01
C GLU A 240 21.42 -23.63 5.36
N ILE A 241 21.30 -22.67 4.43
CA ILE A 241 20.07 -22.40 3.68
C ILE A 241 20.42 -22.06 2.25
N PHE A 242 19.79 -22.75 1.30
CA PHE A 242 19.90 -22.45 -0.12
C PHE A 242 18.65 -22.89 -0.87
N GLN A 243 18.46 -22.34 -2.05
CA GLN A 243 17.35 -22.68 -2.94
C GLN A 243 17.89 -23.41 -4.17
N GLN A 244 17.21 -24.50 -4.54
CA GLN A 244 17.49 -25.25 -5.75
C GLN A 244 16.16 -25.54 -6.46
N TYR A 245 15.99 -24.97 -7.66
CA TYR A 245 14.71 -25.01 -8.39
C TYR A 245 13.54 -24.48 -7.53
N SER A 246 12.46 -25.26 -7.42
CA SER A 246 11.29 -24.94 -6.58
C SER A 246 11.41 -25.54 -5.16
N GLN A 247 12.60 -25.74 -4.66
CA GLN A 247 12.84 -26.33 -3.34
C GLN A 247 13.75 -25.44 -2.51
N LEU A 248 13.35 -25.20 -1.28
CA LEU A 248 14.15 -24.54 -0.25
C LEU A 248 14.75 -25.60 0.65
N HIS A 249 16.09 -25.65 0.71
CA HIS A 249 16.85 -26.58 1.53
C HIS A 249 17.36 -25.86 2.76
N ILE A 250 17.03 -26.37 3.95
CA ILE A 250 17.38 -25.76 5.24
C ILE A 250 17.95 -26.84 6.16
N LYS A 251 19.16 -26.62 6.67
CA LYS A 251 19.81 -27.50 7.63
C LYS A 251 20.23 -26.75 8.88
N PRO A 252 19.41 -26.73 9.92
CA PRO A 252 19.80 -26.15 11.20
C PRO A 252 20.74 -27.10 11.95
N LYS A 253 21.79 -26.57 12.58
CA LYS A 253 22.71 -27.33 13.47
C LYS A 253 22.28 -27.28 14.94
N PHE A 254 21.03 -26.96 15.21
CA PHE A 254 20.46 -26.80 16.55
C PHE A 254 19.00 -27.28 16.63
N THR A 255 18.57 -27.61 17.85
CA THR A 255 17.19 -28.03 18.16
C THR A 255 16.64 -27.31 19.38
N PRO A 256 15.32 -27.14 19.48
CA PRO A 256 14.32 -27.21 18.42
C PRO A 256 14.45 -26.00 17.47
N ALA A 257 13.94 -26.12 16.25
CA ALA A 257 13.92 -25.01 15.31
C ALA A 257 12.57 -24.96 14.59
N ASP A 258 11.97 -23.78 14.54
CA ASP A 258 10.74 -23.50 13.81
C ASP A 258 11.05 -22.47 12.72
N LEU A 259 10.69 -22.81 11.47
CA LEU A 259 10.76 -21.91 10.33
C LEU A 259 9.44 -21.16 10.17
N PHE A 260 9.54 -19.87 9.97
CA PHE A 260 8.45 -19.01 9.52
C PHE A 260 8.89 -18.32 8.23
N LEU A 261 8.04 -18.36 7.21
CA LEU A 261 8.27 -17.70 5.94
C LEU A 261 7.17 -16.68 5.69
N PHE A 262 7.56 -15.44 5.48
CA PHE A 262 6.67 -14.31 5.25
C PHE A 262 6.87 -13.74 3.86
N GLU A 263 5.79 -13.46 3.15
CA GLU A 263 5.84 -12.69 1.91
C GLU A 263 6.21 -11.23 2.21
N LEU A 264 7.32 -10.73 1.63
CA LEU A 264 7.86 -9.40 2.00
C LEU A 264 6.89 -8.26 1.70
N GLY A 265 6.10 -8.36 0.63
CA GLY A 265 5.18 -7.31 0.22
C GLY A 265 3.92 -7.16 1.08
N THR A 266 3.49 -8.23 1.76
CA THR A 266 2.24 -8.28 2.53
C THR A 266 2.47 -8.52 4.01
N GLY A 267 3.68 -8.92 4.41
CA GLY A 267 3.97 -9.40 5.76
C GLY A 267 3.24 -10.69 6.14
N ARG A 268 2.51 -11.30 5.20
CA ARG A 268 1.70 -12.49 5.44
C ARG A 268 2.58 -13.70 5.70
N LEU A 269 2.31 -14.43 6.78
CA LEU A 269 2.90 -15.74 7.02
C LEU A 269 2.37 -16.71 5.94
N VAL A 270 3.26 -17.24 5.10
CA VAL A 270 2.91 -18.15 4.01
C VAL A 270 3.30 -19.60 4.30
N LEU A 271 4.24 -19.81 5.23
CA LEU A 271 4.66 -21.13 5.64
C LEU A 271 5.19 -21.10 7.07
N GLN A 272 4.76 -22.09 7.87
CA GLN A 272 5.33 -22.40 9.18
C GLN A 272 5.68 -23.88 9.22
N ARG A 273 6.89 -24.23 9.64
CA ARG A 273 7.33 -25.62 9.73
C ARG A 273 8.36 -25.85 10.82
N LYS A 274 8.19 -26.92 11.54
CA LYS A 274 9.22 -27.43 12.45
C LYS A 274 10.34 -28.08 11.65
N LEU A 275 11.58 -27.76 11.96
CA LEU A 275 12.75 -28.25 11.27
C LEU A 275 13.45 -29.34 12.07
N GLU A 276 13.85 -30.40 11.38
CA GLU A 276 14.70 -31.47 11.94
C GLU A 276 16.16 -31.00 11.95
N PRO A 277 16.89 -31.21 13.05
CA PRO A 277 18.27 -30.77 13.20
C PRO A 277 19.25 -31.61 12.38
N ASN A 278 20.36 -31.00 12.00
CA ASN A 278 21.49 -31.65 11.33
C ASN A 278 21.15 -32.39 10.01
N THR A 279 19.96 -32.16 9.48
CA THR A 279 19.52 -32.71 8.21
C THR A 279 18.93 -31.62 7.31
N TYR A 280 18.93 -31.85 5.99
CA TYR A 280 18.28 -30.93 5.08
C TYR A 280 16.76 -31.12 5.12
N ASN A 281 16.06 -30.12 5.61
CA ASN A 281 14.62 -30.00 5.50
C ASN A 281 14.31 -29.41 4.12
N ILE A 282 13.69 -30.20 3.25
CA ILE A 282 13.36 -29.80 1.89
C ILE A 282 11.91 -29.34 1.85
N LEU A 283 11.70 -28.09 1.46
CA LEU A 283 10.39 -27.48 1.37
C LEU A 283 10.07 -27.15 -0.09
N ASN A 284 8.94 -27.64 -0.57
CA ASN A 284 8.47 -27.30 -1.91
C ASN A 284 7.91 -25.87 -1.91
N THR A 285 8.44 -25.01 -2.77
CA THR A 285 8.04 -23.63 -2.94
C THR A 285 7.25 -23.37 -4.22
N SER A 286 6.93 -24.41 -5.01
CA SER A 286 6.20 -24.27 -6.28
C SER A 286 4.80 -23.65 -6.15
N GLY A 287 4.19 -23.73 -4.96
CA GLY A 287 2.90 -23.09 -4.65
C GLY A 287 3.01 -21.64 -4.21
N LEU A 288 4.22 -21.09 -4.06
CA LEU A 288 4.43 -19.71 -3.68
C LEU A 288 4.58 -18.83 -4.92
N SER A 289 4.08 -17.59 -4.84
CA SER A 289 4.26 -16.59 -5.90
C SER A 289 5.73 -16.23 -6.05
N ARG A 290 6.17 -15.90 -7.27
CA ARG A 290 7.52 -15.33 -7.44
C ARG A 290 7.65 -14.03 -6.69
N GLY A 291 8.69 -13.89 -5.87
CA GLY A 291 8.88 -12.68 -5.07
C GLY A 291 9.97 -12.80 -4.02
N ILE A 292 10.06 -11.78 -3.19
CA ILE A 292 10.98 -11.76 -2.05
C ILE A 292 10.21 -12.23 -0.81
N TYR A 293 10.81 -13.14 -0.08
CA TYR A 293 10.30 -13.67 1.18
C TYR A 293 11.29 -13.41 2.31
N LEU A 294 10.77 -13.12 3.50
CA LEU A 294 11.55 -13.11 4.73
C LEU A 294 11.42 -14.47 5.39
N TYR A 295 12.52 -15.12 5.69
CA TYR A 295 12.50 -16.27 6.57
C TYR A 295 12.91 -15.86 7.99
N SER A 296 12.30 -16.50 8.98
CA SER A 296 12.71 -16.44 10.38
C SER A 296 12.79 -17.86 10.93
N ILE A 297 13.96 -18.25 11.45
CA ILE A 297 14.16 -19.54 12.12
C ILE A 297 14.37 -19.27 13.60
N VAL A 298 13.48 -19.81 14.42
CA VAL A 298 13.46 -19.59 15.87
C VAL A 298 13.95 -20.84 16.57
N ARG A 299 15.02 -20.70 17.35
CA ARG A 299 15.59 -21.79 18.16
C ARG A 299 14.92 -21.88 19.54
N ASN A 300 14.73 -20.74 20.17
CA ASN A 300 14.07 -20.57 21.46
C ASN A 300 13.53 -19.13 21.54
N ALA A 301 12.91 -18.73 22.64
CA ALA A 301 12.33 -17.40 22.80
C ALA A 301 13.30 -16.23 22.55
N HIS A 302 14.61 -16.46 22.55
CA HIS A 302 15.64 -15.41 22.51
C HIS A 302 16.57 -15.48 21.28
N THR A 303 16.60 -16.60 20.53
CA THR A 303 17.53 -16.78 19.40
C THR A 303 16.76 -16.92 18.10
N ARG A 304 16.97 -15.98 17.17
CA ARG A 304 16.37 -15.96 15.85
C ARG A 304 17.44 -15.83 14.78
N TYR A 305 17.26 -16.56 13.68
CA TYR A 305 18.01 -16.38 12.46
C TYR A 305 17.02 -15.91 11.40
N ALA A 306 17.33 -14.86 10.67
CA ALA A 306 16.44 -14.32 9.66
C ALA A 306 17.21 -13.86 8.43
N GLY A 307 16.55 -13.87 7.27
CA GLY A 307 17.13 -13.41 6.03
C GLY A 307 16.09 -13.30 4.93
N LYS A 308 16.56 -13.01 3.71
CA LYS A 308 15.73 -12.89 2.52
C LYS A 308 15.95 -14.06 1.60
N LEU A 309 14.87 -14.50 0.95
CA LEU A 309 14.86 -15.50 -0.10
C LEU A 309 14.17 -14.92 -1.33
N PHE A 310 14.64 -15.32 -2.52
CA PHE A 310 13.93 -15.09 -3.77
C PHE A 310 13.30 -16.41 -4.21
N ILE A 311 11.98 -16.43 -4.38
CA ILE A 311 11.23 -17.60 -4.85
C ILE A 311 10.61 -17.30 -6.19
#